data_4c982e81c21b865836e5e0dab56717ef
#
_entry.id   4c982e81c21b865836e5e0dab56717ef
#
_cell.length_a   1.000
_cell.length_b   1.000
_cell.length_c   1.000
_cell.angle_alpha   90.00
_cell.angle_beta   90.00
_cell.angle_gamma   90.00
#
_symmetry.space_group_name_H-M   'P 1'
#
loop_
_entity.id
_entity.type
_entity.pdbx_description
1 polymer ?
#
loop_
_entity_poly.entity_id
_entity_poly.type
_entity_poly.pdbx_seq_one_letter_code
_entity_poly.pdbx_strand_id
1 'polypeptide(L)'
;MTLGVLALFVLMAYGQEKKFALYSVAFYNMENLFDTIHDEGKNDYEYLPNGTNQWNTMKYKAKLKNMSEILSMLSTYKLPMGPAIIGVSEIENYRVLEDILKQPALADKGYQYVHYEGEDRRGVDCAFFYNPKLFELTNSKLVPYVYINDTVHKTRGFLIASGNIAGEKMHFIVNHWPSRAAASPVRERAGEQVRAIKDSLLREDSAAKIVIMGDMNDDPMDKSMAVALGAKRKPADVGPTDLYNPWWDTLKKGYGTLMYKGKWNLFDQIVFTGNLLGTDRSTLKFYKHEIFRRDFMFQKEGKYKGYPKRTQAGGVWLNGYSDHLPTIIYLIKEVK
;
A
#
# COMPACT_ATOMS: atom_id res chain seq x y z
N MET A 1 -21.88 76.00 15.94
CA MET A 1 -21.47 75.10 14.89
C MET A 1 -20.52 74.11 15.51
N THR A 2 -21.00 72.93 15.92
CA THR A 2 -20.22 71.84 16.48
C THR A 2 -20.06 70.79 15.42
N LEU A 3 -18.82 70.56 14.91
CA LEU A 3 -18.48 69.48 14.01
C LEU A 3 -18.40 68.20 14.80
N GLY A 4 -19.31 67.28 14.49
CA GLY A 4 -19.23 65.92 14.98
C GLY A 4 -18.19 65.07 14.13
N VAL A 5 -17.15 64.59 14.80
CA VAL A 5 -16.19 63.63 14.19
C VAL A 5 -16.81 62.25 14.24
N LEU A 6 -17.12 61.71 13.06
CA LEU A 6 -17.58 60.33 12.89
C LEU A 6 -16.36 59.41 12.91
N ALA A 7 -16.14 58.66 14.00
CA ALA A 7 -15.09 57.65 14.09
C ALA A 7 -15.53 56.40 13.35
N LEU A 8 -14.90 56.10 12.22
CA LEU A 8 -15.09 54.87 11.45
C LEU A 8 -14.30 53.77 12.14
N PHE A 9 -14.98 52.88 12.86
CA PHE A 9 -14.38 51.63 13.35
C PHE A 9 -14.28 50.63 12.19
N VAL A 10 -13.09 50.45 11.63
CA VAL A 10 -12.78 49.33 10.74
C VAL A 10 -12.55 48.09 11.60
N LEU A 11 -13.56 47.24 11.70
CA LEU A 11 -13.39 45.88 12.23
C LEU A 11 -12.56 45.07 11.23
N MET A 12 -11.25 44.97 11.46
CA MET A 12 -10.43 43.96 10.80
C MET A 12 -10.78 42.62 11.40
N ALA A 13 -11.57 41.81 10.68
CA ALA A 13 -11.73 40.39 10.96
C ALA A 13 -10.41 39.69 10.60
N TYR A 14 -9.56 39.46 11.57
CA TYR A 14 -8.43 38.53 11.43
C TYR A 14 -9.01 37.12 11.27
N GLY A 15 -9.14 36.65 10.04
CA GLY A 15 -9.42 35.25 9.76
C GLY A 15 -8.26 34.42 10.32
N GLN A 16 -8.54 33.53 11.27
CA GLN A 16 -7.56 32.62 11.80
C GLN A 16 -7.06 31.71 10.65
N GLU A 17 -5.77 31.75 10.33
CA GLU A 17 -5.21 30.90 9.28
C GLU A 17 -5.47 29.45 9.64
N LYS A 18 -6.17 28.74 8.74
CA LYS A 18 -6.47 27.32 8.90
C LYS A 18 -5.20 26.51 8.80
N LYS A 19 -4.88 25.76 9.84
CA LYS A 19 -3.76 24.81 9.86
C LYS A 19 -4.23 23.43 9.41
N PHE A 20 -3.36 22.70 8.69
CA PHE A 20 -3.68 21.38 8.18
C PHE A 20 -2.59 20.38 8.57
N ALA A 21 -3.01 19.20 9.02
CA ALA A 21 -2.15 18.04 9.16
C ALA A 21 -2.26 17.16 7.90
N LEU A 22 -1.14 16.63 7.47
CA LEU A 22 -1.05 15.71 6.33
C LEU A 22 -0.60 14.34 6.85
N TYR A 23 -1.24 13.28 6.34
CA TYR A 23 -0.90 11.90 6.62
C TYR A 23 -0.68 11.17 5.30
N SER A 24 0.09 10.11 5.28
CA SER A 24 0.21 9.29 4.08
C SER A 24 0.05 7.80 4.40
N VAL A 25 -0.47 7.09 3.41
CA VAL A 25 -0.62 5.65 3.38
C VAL A 25 0.10 5.16 2.14
N ALA A 26 0.97 4.18 2.28
CA ALA A 26 1.77 3.63 1.19
C ALA A 26 1.55 2.12 1.05
N PHE A 27 1.84 1.61 -0.15
CA PHE A 27 1.92 0.18 -0.42
C PHE A 27 3.18 -0.13 -1.25
N TYR A 28 3.84 -1.26 -0.96
CA TYR A 28 4.99 -1.72 -1.72
C TYR A 28 5.08 -3.25 -1.78
N ASN A 29 5.15 -3.82 -2.97
CA ASN A 29 5.52 -5.22 -3.16
C ASN A 29 7.04 -5.36 -2.99
N MET A 30 7.47 -6.24 -2.06
CA MET A 30 8.86 -6.38 -1.64
C MET A 30 9.67 -7.32 -2.54
N GLU A 31 9.08 -7.84 -3.61
CA GLU A 31 9.71 -8.81 -4.54
C GLU A 31 10.41 -9.95 -3.80
N ASN A 32 9.62 -10.85 -3.20
CA ASN A 32 10.12 -12.06 -2.52
C ASN A 32 11.20 -11.75 -1.47
N LEU A 33 10.81 -11.03 -0.42
CA LEU A 33 11.68 -10.79 0.74
C LEU A 33 11.70 -12.05 1.61
N PHE A 34 12.63 -12.96 1.31
CA PHE A 34 12.90 -14.18 2.05
C PHE A 34 14.15 -14.04 2.89
N ASP A 35 14.20 -14.76 4.01
CA ASP A 35 15.45 -14.99 4.73
C ASP A 35 16.25 -16.15 4.08
N THR A 36 17.12 -16.83 4.82
CA THR A 36 17.96 -17.92 4.31
C THR A 36 17.69 -19.26 4.99
N ILE A 37 16.57 -19.34 5.73
CA ILE A 37 16.19 -20.49 6.58
C ILE A 37 14.89 -21.08 6.01
N HIS A 38 14.87 -22.40 5.80
CA HIS A 38 13.67 -23.08 5.34
C HIS A 38 12.56 -23.04 6.38
N ASP A 39 11.36 -22.63 5.97
CA ASP A 39 10.15 -22.71 6.77
C ASP A 39 9.42 -24.03 6.48
N GLU A 40 9.21 -24.84 7.52
CA GLU A 40 8.59 -26.15 7.41
C GLU A 40 7.22 -26.08 6.71
N GLY A 41 7.02 -26.96 5.73
CA GLY A 41 5.78 -27.02 4.95
C GLY A 41 5.65 -25.97 3.84
N LYS A 42 6.64 -25.10 3.65
CA LYS A 42 6.68 -24.12 2.57
C LYS A 42 7.58 -24.57 1.41
N ASN A 43 7.29 -24.10 0.21
CA ASN A 43 8.09 -24.33 -0.99
C ASN A 43 8.99 -23.09 -1.27
N ASP A 44 9.90 -22.82 -0.35
CA ASP A 44 10.83 -21.69 -0.34
C ASP A 44 12.26 -22.09 -0.78
N TYR A 45 12.45 -23.33 -1.22
CA TYR A 45 13.76 -23.93 -1.52
C TYR A 45 14.63 -23.11 -2.48
N GLU A 46 14.02 -22.33 -3.37
CA GLU A 46 14.76 -21.46 -4.29
C GLU A 46 15.44 -20.27 -3.57
N TYR A 47 14.96 -19.92 -2.36
CA TYR A 47 15.49 -18.84 -1.52
C TYR A 47 16.42 -19.36 -0.39
N LEU A 48 16.96 -20.57 -0.53
CA LEU A 48 17.98 -21.09 0.37
C LEU A 48 19.39 -20.89 -0.20
N PRO A 49 20.45 -20.92 0.64
CA PRO A 49 21.83 -20.76 0.18
C PRO A 49 22.26 -21.80 -0.87
N ASN A 50 21.72 -23.02 -0.81
CA ASN A 50 21.94 -24.10 -1.77
C ASN A 50 20.81 -24.21 -2.82
N GLY A 51 19.83 -23.32 -2.80
CA GLY A 51 18.74 -23.28 -3.76
C GLY A 51 19.15 -22.70 -5.12
N THR A 52 18.21 -22.70 -6.08
CA THR A 52 18.48 -22.25 -7.46
C THR A 52 18.90 -20.77 -7.53
N ASN A 53 18.42 -19.96 -6.62
CA ASN A 53 18.79 -18.53 -6.51
C ASN A 53 20.08 -18.30 -5.72
N GLN A 54 20.67 -19.38 -5.12
CA GLN A 54 21.83 -19.28 -4.22
C GLN A 54 21.63 -18.11 -3.23
N TRP A 55 20.49 -18.11 -2.54
CA TRP A 55 20.05 -17.02 -1.69
C TRP A 55 20.75 -17.08 -0.34
N ASN A 56 21.97 -16.50 -0.30
CA ASN A 56 22.82 -16.50 0.87
C ASN A 56 22.68 -15.23 1.71
N THR A 57 23.31 -15.23 2.88
CA THR A 57 23.28 -14.10 3.83
C THR A 57 23.70 -12.77 3.22
N MET A 58 24.65 -12.76 2.27
CA MET A 58 25.10 -11.54 1.60
C MET A 58 23.97 -10.93 0.76
N LYS A 59 23.27 -11.76 -0.03
CA LYS A 59 22.13 -11.33 -0.85
C LYS A 59 20.97 -10.88 0.02
N TYR A 60 20.65 -11.62 1.07
CA TYR A 60 19.60 -11.27 2.04
C TYR A 60 19.85 -9.90 2.69
N LYS A 61 21.07 -9.69 3.25
CA LYS A 61 21.45 -8.40 3.87
C LYS A 61 21.40 -7.25 2.87
N ALA A 62 21.82 -7.47 1.63
CA ALA A 62 21.76 -6.45 0.58
C ALA A 62 20.31 -6.11 0.23
N LYS A 63 19.41 -7.12 0.15
CA LYS A 63 17.97 -6.93 -0.06
C LYS A 63 17.35 -6.13 1.08
N LEU A 64 17.60 -6.50 2.34
CA LEU A 64 17.11 -5.76 3.52
C LEU A 64 17.54 -4.29 3.48
N LYS A 65 18.82 -4.03 3.20
CA LYS A 65 19.36 -2.67 3.06
C LYS A 65 18.61 -1.89 1.97
N ASN A 66 18.53 -2.44 0.76
CA ASN A 66 17.90 -1.76 -0.38
C ASN A 66 16.43 -1.47 -0.12
N MET A 67 15.67 -2.43 0.43
CA MET A 67 14.25 -2.25 0.73
C MET A 67 14.02 -1.26 1.86
N SER A 68 14.83 -1.31 2.93
CA SER A 68 14.72 -0.37 4.05
C SER A 68 15.01 1.08 3.62
N GLU A 69 15.95 1.29 2.70
CA GLU A 69 16.23 2.60 2.10
C GLU A 69 14.98 3.15 1.39
N ILE A 70 14.31 2.34 0.55
CA ILE A 70 13.07 2.77 -0.11
C ILE A 70 11.97 3.11 0.92
N LEU A 71 11.71 2.19 1.86
CA LEU A 71 10.67 2.41 2.89
C LEU A 71 10.94 3.69 3.69
N SER A 72 12.20 3.97 4.02
CA SER A 72 12.60 5.16 4.78
C SER A 72 12.36 6.47 4.03
N MET A 73 12.34 6.44 2.70
CA MET A 73 12.17 7.61 1.83
C MET A 73 10.70 7.91 1.49
N LEU A 74 9.78 6.94 1.72
CA LEU A 74 8.39 7.13 1.36
C LEU A 74 7.80 8.35 2.07
N SER A 75 7.26 9.30 1.31
CA SER A 75 6.63 10.55 1.77
C SER A 75 7.53 11.51 2.54
N THR A 76 8.77 11.16 2.92
CA THR A 76 9.59 11.95 3.86
C THR A 76 9.94 13.34 3.39
N TYR A 77 9.95 13.60 2.09
CA TYR A 77 10.14 14.95 1.54
C TYR A 77 8.98 15.92 1.87
N LYS A 78 7.81 15.41 2.31
CA LYS A 78 6.66 16.19 2.75
C LYS A 78 6.32 15.94 4.22
N LEU A 79 6.57 14.73 4.70
CA LEU A 79 6.22 14.25 6.01
C LEU A 79 7.47 13.65 6.65
N PRO A 80 8.22 14.41 7.45
CA PRO A 80 9.48 13.93 8.06
C PRO A 80 9.32 12.62 8.84
N MET A 81 8.14 12.38 9.44
CA MET A 81 7.82 11.15 10.15
C MET A 81 7.54 9.95 9.22
N GLY A 82 7.47 10.16 7.89
CA GLY A 82 7.10 9.16 6.91
C GLY A 82 5.60 8.82 6.90
N PRO A 83 5.22 7.70 6.23
CA PRO A 83 3.84 7.25 6.21
C PRO A 83 3.32 6.86 7.58
N ALA A 84 2.03 7.14 7.84
CA ALA A 84 1.34 6.57 8.99
C ALA A 84 1.27 5.04 8.87
N ILE A 85 1.15 4.56 7.63
CA ILE A 85 0.90 3.16 7.29
C ILE A 85 1.64 2.79 6.01
N ILE A 86 2.24 1.60 5.99
CA ILE A 86 2.83 0.99 4.81
C ILE A 86 2.35 -0.46 4.73
N GLY A 87 1.45 -0.77 3.81
CA GLY A 87 1.14 -2.15 3.45
C GLY A 87 2.27 -2.72 2.59
N VAL A 88 2.62 -3.97 2.81
CA VAL A 88 3.63 -4.68 2.01
C VAL A 88 3.14 -6.07 1.64
N SER A 89 3.65 -6.59 0.53
CA SER A 89 3.43 -7.96 0.08
C SER A 89 4.73 -8.64 -0.32
N GLU A 90 4.66 -9.95 -0.53
CA GLU A 90 5.82 -10.80 -0.83
C GLU A 90 6.89 -10.73 0.24
N ILE A 91 6.45 -10.77 1.49
CA ILE A 91 7.31 -11.03 2.65
C ILE A 91 7.12 -12.48 3.11
N GLU A 92 8.17 -13.10 3.60
CA GLU A 92 8.12 -14.50 4.00
C GLU A 92 7.46 -14.67 5.37
N ASN A 93 8.01 -14.05 6.41
CA ASN A 93 7.62 -14.30 7.78
C ASN A 93 7.97 -13.11 8.69
N TYR A 94 7.74 -13.27 10.01
CA TYR A 94 8.04 -12.23 11.00
C TYR A 94 9.54 -11.90 11.11
N ARG A 95 10.45 -12.87 10.87
CA ARG A 95 11.90 -12.65 10.96
C ARG A 95 12.37 -11.58 9.97
N VAL A 96 11.90 -11.65 8.72
CA VAL A 96 12.25 -10.63 7.71
C VAL A 96 11.69 -9.26 8.05
N LEU A 97 10.53 -9.18 8.71
CA LEU A 97 9.93 -7.93 9.16
C LEU A 97 10.74 -7.30 10.32
N GLU A 98 11.17 -8.11 11.28
CA GLU A 98 12.03 -7.63 12.36
C GLU A 98 13.40 -7.18 11.83
N ASP A 99 13.99 -7.95 10.92
CA ASP A 99 15.31 -7.65 10.38
C ASP A 99 15.31 -6.39 9.50
N ILE A 100 14.23 -6.13 8.75
CA ILE A 100 14.13 -4.89 7.96
C ILE A 100 13.93 -3.67 8.86
N LEU A 101 13.18 -3.77 9.97
CA LEU A 101 13.01 -2.68 10.92
C LEU A 101 14.28 -2.36 11.71
N LYS A 102 15.18 -3.34 11.88
CA LYS A 102 16.51 -3.15 12.50
C LYS A 102 17.54 -2.48 11.57
N GLN A 103 17.23 -2.33 10.27
CA GLN A 103 18.15 -1.66 9.35
C GLN A 103 18.36 -0.19 9.71
N PRO A 104 19.59 0.37 9.57
CA PRO A 104 19.90 1.75 9.95
C PRO A 104 18.95 2.80 9.38
N ALA A 105 18.38 2.57 8.18
CA ALA A 105 17.47 3.48 7.54
C ALA A 105 16.07 3.56 8.23
N LEU A 106 15.69 2.55 9.01
CA LEU A 106 14.37 2.43 9.64
C LEU A 106 14.41 2.37 11.17
N ALA A 107 15.55 1.99 11.77
CA ALA A 107 15.66 1.71 13.21
C ALA A 107 15.13 2.87 14.10
N ASP A 108 15.42 4.11 13.75
CA ASP A 108 15.02 5.29 14.52
C ASP A 108 13.61 5.81 14.16
N LYS A 109 12.94 5.21 13.19
CA LYS A 109 11.59 5.65 12.80
C LYS A 109 10.48 5.11 13.69
N GLY A 110 10.76 4.05 14.45
CA GLY A 110 9.85 3.49 15.44
C GLY A 110 8.61 2.80 14.85
N TYR A 111 8.70 2.30 13.63
CA TYR A 111 7.63 1.49 13.04
C TYR A 111 7.42 0.20 13.81
N GLN A 112 6.16 -0.19 13.92
CA GLN A 112 5.71 -1.50 14.37
C GLN A 112 5.05 -2.23 13.19
N TYR A 113 4.76 -3.53 13.34
CA TYR A 113 4.13 -4.30 12.26
C TYR A 113 2.98 -5.18 12.77
N VAL A 114 2.12 -5.55 11.82
CA VAL A 114 1.12 -6.62 11.93
C VAL A 114 1.40 -7.63 10.82
N HIS A 115 1.49 -8.89 11.20
CA HIS A 115 1.67 -10.02 10.29
C HIS A 115 0.92 -11.24 10.82
N TYR A 116 0.46 -12.07 9.92
CA TYR A 116 -0.10 -13.38 10.18
C TYR A 116 0.44 -14.35 9.13
N GLU A 117 0.90 -15.50 9.57
CA GLU A 117 1.26 -16.59 8.67
C GLU A 117 0.06 -17.01 7.83
N GLY A 118 0.22 -16.98 6.51
CA GLY A 118 -0.79 -17.33 5.56
C GLY A 118 -0.65 -18.76 5.03
N GLU A 119 -1.63 -19.16 4.22
CA GLU A 119 -1.69 -20.49 3.65
C GLU A 119 -1.01 -20.61 2.27
N ASP A 120 -0.31 -19.58 1.78
CA ASP A 120 0.41 -19.66 0.50
C ASP A 120 1.54 -20.70 0.57
N ARG A 121 1.59 -21.57 -0.43
CA ARG A 121 2.56 -22.68 -0.46
C ARG A 121 4.00 -22.23 -0.59
N ARG A 122 4.26 -21.05 -1.18
CA ARG A 122 5.61 -20.48 -1.30
C ARG A 122 6.09 -19.85 0.00
N GLY A 123 5.18 -19.61 0.95
CA GLY A 123 5.48 -18.88 2.17
C GLY A 123 5.56 -17.36 1.96
N VAL A 124 4.79 -16.78 1.05
CA VAL A 124 4.72 -15.33 0.89
C VAL A 124 3.41 -14.78 1.43
N ASP A 125 3.52 -13.71 2.19
CA ASP A 125 2.42 -13.08 2.90
C ASP A 125 2.31 -11.57 2.62
N CYS A 126 1.28 -10.98 3.20
CA CYS A 126 1.14 -9.54 3.37
C CYS A 126 1.48 -9.13 4.80
N ALA A 127 2.04 -7.96 4.96
CA ALA A 127 2.22 -7.32 6.25
C ALA A 127 1.84 -5.84 6.21
N PHE A 128 1.85 -5.23 7.37
CA PHE A 128 1.40 -3.87 7.59
C PHE A 128 2.35 -3.21 8.60
N PHE A 129 3.15 -2.27 8.15
CA PHE A 129 3.94 -1.42 9.03
C PHE A 129 3.12 -0.18 9.41
N TYR A 130 3.23 0.26 10.64
CA TYR A 130 2.58 1.48 11.09
C TYR A 130 3.46 2.28 12.05
N ASN A 131 3.32 3.61 11.97
CA ASN A 131 3.95 4.51 12.91
C ASN A 131 3.00 4.77 14.10
N PRO A 132 3.31 4.29 15.31
CA PRO A 132 2.40 4.39 16.47
C PRO A 132 2.15 5.84 16.93
N LYS A 133 2.96 6.80 16.48
CA LYS A 133 2.71 8.24 16.72
C LYS A 133 1.64 8.82 15.80
N LEU A 134 1.29 8.14 14.70
CA LEU A 134 0.36 8.60 13.66
C LEU A 134 -0.87 7.71 13.55
N PHE A 135 -0.76 6.43 13.91
CA PHE A 135 -1.83 5.44 13.86
C PHE A 135 -1.88 4.61 15.15
N GLU A 136 -3.02 4.63 15.79
CA GLU A 136 -3.32 3.80 16.96
C GLU A 136 -4.01 2.51 16.49
N LEU A 137 -3.29 1.38 16.50
CA LEU A 137 -3.84 0.08 16.14
C LEU A 137 -4.79 -0.40 17.23
N THR A 138 -6.02 -0.76 16.87
CA THR A 138 -7.04 -1.27 17.81
C THR A 138 -7.37 -2.73 17.59
N ASN A 139 -7.28 -3.22 16.35
CA ASN A 139 -7.56 -4.62 16.03
C ASN A 139 -6.90 -5.03 14.70
N SER A 140 -6.61 -6.31 14.55
CA SER A 140 -6.15 -6.89 13.28
C SER A 140 -6.61 -8.34 13.14
N LYS A 141 -6.73 -8.81 11.90
CA LYS A 141 -7.03 -10.22 11.57
C LYS A 141 -6.60 -10.55 10.14
N LEU A 142 -6.38 -11.82 9.87
CA LEU A 142 -6.24 -12.36 8.53
C LEU A 142 -7.54 -13.06 8.13
N VAL A 143 -8.07 -12.74 6.95
CA VAL A 143 -9.21 -13.44 6.35
C VAL A 143 -8.68 -14.29 5.20
N PRO A 144 -8.84 -15.63 5.24
CA PRO A 144 -8.36 -16.49 4.17
C PRO A 144 -9.04 -16.19 2.82
N TYR A 145 -8.30 -16.34 1.74
CA TYR A 145 -8.88 -16.40 0.40
C TYR A 145 -9.58 -17.76 0.19
N VAL A 146 -10.78 -17.73 -0.33
CA VAL A 146 -11.58 -18.95 -0.59
C VAL A 146 -11.81 -19.12 -2.08
N TYR A 147 -11.25 -20.18 -2.65
CA TYR A 147 -11.50 -20.59 -4.04
C TYR A 147 -12.94 -21.11 -4.23
N ILE A 148 -13.50 -20.93 -5.41
CA ILE A 148 -14.79 -21.52 -5.77
C ILE A 148 -14.55 -23.00 -6.14
N ASN A 149 -15.28 -23.90 -5.48
CA ASN A 149 -15.23 -25.36 -5.75
C ASN A 149 -13.83 -25.99 -5.61
N ASP A 150 -12.97 -25.36 -4.81
CA ASP A 150 -11.62 -25.86 -4.57
C ASP A 150 -11.23 -25.61 -3.11
N THR A 151 -11.09 -26.66 -2.35
CA THR A 151 -10.72 -26.61 -0.93
C THR A 151 -9.24 -26.94 -0.69
N VAL A 152 -8.54 -27.38 -1.72
CA VAL A 152 -7.15 -27.84 -1.67
C VAL A 152 -6.17 -26.69 -1.92
N HIS A 153 -6.41 -25.90 -2.96
CA HIS A 153 -5.55 -24.79 -3.28
C HIS A 153 -5.69 -23.67 -2.24
N LYS A 154 -4.55 -23.17 -1.83
CA LYS A 154 -4.42 -22.09 -0.85
C LYS A 154 -3.55 -20.98 -1.43
N THR A 155 -3.86 -19.75 -1.05
CA THR A 155 -3.06 -18.57 -1.42
C THR A 155 -3.13 -17.54 -0.29
N ARG A 156 -2.54 -16.36 -0.52
CA ARG A 156 -2.53 -15.26 0.44
C ARG A 156 -3.95 -14.84 0.82
N GLY A 157 -4.14 -14.64 2.11
CA GLY A 157 -5.35 -14.04 2.64
C GLY A 157 -5.37 -12.51 2.53
N PHE A 158 -6.39 -11.92 3.12
CA PHE A 158 -6.59 -10.47 3.21
C PHE A 158 -6.26 -10.03 4.63
N LEU A 159 -5.20 -9.24 4.80
CA LEU A 159 -4.79 -8.71 6.10
C LEU A 159 -5.59 -7.45 6.40
N ILE A 160 -6.34 -7.47 7.49
CA ILE A 160 -7.16 -6.34 7.94
C ILE A 160 -6.52 -5.76 9.20
N ALA A 161 -6.29 -4.44 9.21
CA ALA A 161 -5.91 -3.69 10.39
C ALA A 161 -6.90 -2.54 10.60
N SER A 162 -7.33 -2.35 11.83
CA SER A 162 -8.29 -1.32 12.23
C SER A 162 -7.67 -0.45 13.31
N GLY A 163 -7.96 0.84 13.28
CA GLY A 163 -7.40 1.78 14.25
C GLY A 163 -7.79 3.22 13.97
N ASN A 164 -7.06 4.16 14.56
CA ASN A 164 -7.37 5.58 14.47
C ASN A 164 -6.20 6.38 13.85
N ILE A 165 -6.52 7.26 12.90
CA ILE A 165 -5.62 8.35 12.45
C ILE A 165 -6.29 9.67 12.81
N ALA A 166 -5.59 10.54 13.52
CA ALA A 166 -6.11 11.85 13.93
C ALA A 166 -7.47 11.77 14.63
N GLY A 167 -7.69 10.72 15.45
CA GLY A 167 -8.94 10.48 16.18
C GLY A 167 -10.09 9.93 15.32
N GLU A 168 -9.85 9.56 14.07
CA GLU A 168 -10.87 9.01 13.18
C GLU A 168 -10.63 7.54 12.91
N LYS A 169 -11.67 6.72 13.07
CA LYS A 169 -11.64 5.28 12.83
C LYS A 169 -11.41 4.98 11.36
N MET A 170 -10.44 4.15 11.10
CA MET A 170 -10.08 3.68 9.76
C MET A 170 -9.82 2.18 9.74
N HIS A 171 -10.11 1.55 8.61
CA HIS A 171 -9.75 0.16 8.33
C HIS A 171 -8.86 0.10 7.10
N PHE A 172 -7.84 -0.75 7.18
CA PHE A 172 -6.89 -0.99 6.10
C PHE A 172 -6.95 -2.46 5.73
N ILE A 173 -7.06 -2.75 4.44
CA ILE A 173 -7.06 -4.12 3.92
C ILE A 173 -5.87 -4.25 2.98
N VAL A 174 -4.86 -5.04 3.38
CA VAL A 174 -3.66 -5.29 2.57
C VAL A 174 -3.84 -6.58 1.79
N ASN A 175 -3.53 -6.54 0.51
CA ASN A 175 -3.83 -7.58 -0.46
C ASN A 175 -2.60 -7.97 -1.29
N HIS A 176 -2.54 -9.25 -1.70
CA HIS A 176 -1.74 -9.71 -2.80
C HIS A 176 -2.53 -10.78 -3.55
N TRP A 177 -3.18 -10.37 -4.64
CA TRP A 177 -4.06 -11.26 -5.39
C TRP A 177 -3.26 -12.26 -6.25
N PRO A 178 -3.87 -13.37 -6.68
CA PRO A 178 -3.24 -14.33 -7.58
C PRO A 178 -2.72 -13.68 -8.85
N SER A 179 -1.49 -14.06 -9.26
CA SER A 179 -0.84 -13.47 -10.42
C SER A 179 -1.61 -13.77 -11.72
N ARG A 180 -1.24 -13.06 -12.81
CA ARG A 180 -1.81 -13.31 -14.15
C ARG A 180 -1.42 -14.66 -14.76
N ALA A 181 -0.65 -15.50 -14.08
CA ALA A 181 -0.52 -16.91 -14.40
C ALA A 181 -1.84 -17.67 -14.14
N ALA A 182 -2.63 -17.26 -13.16
CA ALA A 182 -4.00 -17.71 -12.95
C ALA A 182 -4.98 -16.98 -13.89
N ALA A 183 -6.09 -17.64 -14.21
CA ALA A 183 -7.17 -17.04 -15.01
C ALA A 183 -7.82 -15.85 -14.30
N SER A 184 -8.36 -14.89 -15.08
CA SER A 184 -9.01 -13.66 -14.57
C SER A 184 -10.09 -13.94 -13.50
N PRO A 185 -10.97 -14.95 -13.60
CA PRO A 185 -11.98 -15.23 -12.59
C PRO A 185 -11.45 -15.43 -11.17
N VAL A 186 -10.20 -15.89 -11.02
CA VAL A 186 -9.58 -16.06 -9.71
C VAL A 186 -9.33 -14.68 -9.06
N ARG A 187 -8.90 -13.68 -9.82
CA ARG A 187 -8.75 -12.31 -9.30
C ARG A 187 -10.10 -11.58 -9.15
N GLU A 188 -11.07 -11.87 -10.03
CA GLU A 188 -12.44 -11.39 -9.85
C GLU A 188 -13.00 -11.90 -8.51
N ARG A 189 -12.77 -13.17 -8.18
CA ARG A 189 -13.14 -13.75 -6.87
C ARG A 189 -12.45 -13.05 -5.70
N ALA A 190 -11.17 -12.66 -5.84
CA ALA A 190 -10.48 -11.86 -4.82
C ALA A 190 -11.18 -10.50 -4.61
N GLY A 191 -11.52 -9.82 -5.70
CA GLY A 191 -12.26 -8.56 -5.66
C GLY A 191 -13.62 -8.68 -4.96
N GLU A 192 -14.39 -9.73 -5.25
CA GLU A 192 -15.68 -10.02 -4.58
C GLU A 192 -15.51 -10.22 -3.07
N GLN A 193 -14.51 -11.00 -2.66
CA GLN A 193 -14.26 -11.27 -1.24
C GLN A 193 -13.83 -9.99 -0.48
N VAL A 194 -12.93 -9.19 -1.06
CA VAL A 194 -12.53 -7.91 -0.48
C VAL A 194 -13.69 -6.93 -0.40
N ARG A 195 -14.55 -6.91 -1.42
CA ARG A 195 -15.81 -6.14 -1.39
C ARG A 195 -16.73 -6.60 -0.26
N ALA A 196 -16.91 -7.91 -0.07
CA ALA A 196 -17.71 -8.46 1.02
C ALA A 196 -17.15 -8.11 2.40
N ILE A 197 -15.81 -8.12 2.56
CA ILE A 197 -15.13 -7.65 3.79
C ILE A 197 -15.44 -6.17 4.03
N LYS A 198 -15.27 -5.32 3.02
CA LYS A 198 -15.61 -3.88 3.10
C LYS A 198 -17.07 -3.68 3.48
N ASP A 199 -17.98 -4.39 2.84
CA ASP A 199 -19.41 -4.27 3.12
C ASP A 199 -19.77 -4.75 4.54
N SER A 200 -19.04 -5.74 5.09
CA SER A 200 -19.19 -6.15 6.48
C SER A 200 -18.76 -5.06 7.46
N LEU A 201 -17.61 -4.44 7.24
CA LEU A 201 -17.11 -3.33 8.06
C LEU A 201 -18.07 -2.13 8.03
N LEU A 202 -18.68 -1.83 6.87
CA LEU A 202 -19.63 -0.74 6.72
C LEU A 202 -21.00 -1.05 7.35
N ARG A 203 -21.38 -2.33 7.50
CA ARG A 203 -22.57 -2.71 8.28
C ARG A 203 -22.37 -2.49 9.79
N GLU A 204 -21.15 -2.67 10.28
CA GLU A 204 -20.80 -2.39 11.68
C GLU A 204 -20.72 -0.89 11.97
N ASP A 205 -20.17 -0.12 11.01
CA ASP A 205 -20.05 1.33 11.11
C ASP A 205 -20.13 1.95 9.69
N SER A 206 -21.29 2.49 9.35
CA SER A 206 -21.53 3.10 8.03
C SER A 206 -20.68 4.34 7.74
N ALA A 207 -20.11 4.97 8.76
CA ALA A 207 -19.22 6.12 8.65
C ALA A 207 -17.73 5.72 8.53
N ALA A 208 -17.42 4.41 8.69
CA ALA A 208 -16.04 3.92 8.65
C ALA A 208 -15.33 4.31 7.35
N LYS A 209 -14.07 4.74 7.48
CA LYS A 209 -13.19 5.01 6.36
C LYS A 209 -12.35 3.78 6.08
N ILE A 210 -12.48 3.24 4.86
CA ILE A 210 -11.80 2.01 4.49
C ILE A 210 -10.83 2.28 3.35
N VAL A 211 -9.58 1.84 3.52
CA VAL A 211 -8.52 1.89 2.53
C VAL A 211 -8.12 0.46 2.18
N ILE A 212 -8.21 0.11 0.91
CA ILE A 212 -7.83 -1.19 0.35
C ILE A 212 -6.58 -0.97 -0.47
N MET A 213 -5.50 -1.63 -0.14
CA MET A 213 -4.22 -1.50 -0.82
C MET A 213 -3.62 -2.86 -1.16
N GLY A 214 -2.81 -2.93 -2.19
CA GLY A 214 -2.17 -4.19 -2.54
C GLY A 214 -1.65 -4.26 -3.95
N ASP A 215 -0.92 -5.34 -4.21
CA ASP A 215 -0.68 -5.86 -5.55
C ASP A 215 -1.91 -6.66 -5.99
N MET A 216 -2.75 -6.02 -6.79
CA MET A 216 -3.99 -6.62 -7.27
C MET A 216 -3.77 -7.52 -8.50
N ASN A 217 -2.54 -7.55 -9.02
CA ASN A 217 -2.16 -8.29 -10.23
C ASN A 217 -3.07 -8.01 -11.45
N ASP A 218 -3.85 -6.94 -11.38
CA ASP A 218 -4.73 -6.43 -12.44
C ASP A 218 -4.69 -4.90 -12.47
N ASP A 219 -4.96 -4.34 -13.64
CA ASP A 219 -5.00 -2.90 -13.85
C ASP A 219 -6.32 -2.29 -13.32
N PRO A 220 -6.40 -0.97 -13.08
CA PRO A 220 -7.60 -0.31 -12.54
C PRO A 220 -8.88 -0.57 -13.33
N MET A 221 -8.77 -0.83 -14.64
CA MET A 221 -9.90 -1.06 -15.54
C MET A 221 -10.30 -2.54 -15.67
N ASP A 222 -9.51 -3.48 -15.15
CA ASP A 222 -9.82 -4.90 -15.24
C ASP A 222 -11.06 -5.26 -14.42
N LYS A 223 -11.76 -6.33 -14.83
CA LYS A 223 -13.03 -6.73 -14.23
C LYS A 223 -12.95 -6.96 -12.72
N SER A 224 -11.82 -7.49 -12.25
CA SER A 224 -11.57 -7.70 -10.82
C SER A 224 -11.66 -6.42 -10.00
N MET A 225 -11.12 -5.30 -10.55
CA MET A 225 -11.11 -4.00 -9.90
C MET A 225 -12.38 -3.20 -10.17
N ALA A 226 -12.77 -3.08 -11.46
CA ALA A 226 -13.85 -2.20 -11.86
C ALA A 226 -15.25 -2.77 -11.56
N VAL A 227 -15.40 -4.10 -11.59
CA VAL A 227 -16.68 -4.78 -11.45
C VAL A 227 -16.76 -5.58 -10.16
N ALA A 228 -15.87 -6.53 -9.94
CA ALA A 228 -15.92 -7.42 -8.79
C ALA A 228 -15.68 -6.66 -7.47
N LEU A 229 -14.61 -5.90 -7.36
CA LEU A 229 -14.37 -4.99 -6.24
C LEU A 229 -15.30 -3.76 -6.30
N GLY A 230 -15.63 -3.28 -7.51
CA GLY A 230 -16.51 -2.14 -7.73
C GLY A 230 -15.86 -0.78 -7.49
N ALA A 231 -14.55 -0.67 -7.72
CA ALA A 231 -13.81 0.58 -7.55
C ALA A 231 -14.03 1.52 -8.75
N LYS A 232 -14.65 2.67 -8.51
CA LYS A 232 -15.10 3.62 -9.53
C LYS A 232 -13.98 4.61 -9.90
N ARG A 233 -13.97 5.03 -11.17
CA ARG A 233 -12.98 5.96 -11.70
C ARG A 233 -13.23 7.42 -11.36
N LYS A 234 -14.50 7.89 -11.47
CA LYS A 234 -14.82 9.31 -11.37
C LYS A 234 -15.33 9.63 -9.97
N PRO A 235 -14.76 10.62 -9.26
CA PRO A 235 -15.24 11.00 -7.94
C PRO A 235 -16.73 11.34 -7.89
N ALA A 236 -17.26 11.93 -8.96
CA ALA A 236 -18.68 12.28 -9.05
C ALA A 236 -19.65 11.08 -9.03
N ASP A 237 -19.14 9.89 -9.40
CA ASP A 237 -19.96 8.66 -9.43
C ASP A 237 -19.87 7.87 -8.11
N VAL A 238 -19.11 8.39 -7.10
CA VAL A 238 -18.76 7.67 -5.86
C VAL A 238 -19.62 8.19 -4.70
N GLY A 239 -20.51 7.35 -4.21
CA GLY A 239 -21.22 7.59 -2.94
C GLY A 239 -20.30 7.34 -1.72
N PRO A 240 -20.73 7.71 -0.51
CA PRO A 240 -19.87 7.64 0.69
C PRO A 240 -19.29 6.26 0.98
N THR A 241 -20.04 5.19 0.67
CA THR A 241 -19.65 3.78 0.92
C THR A 241 -19.11 3.06 -0.31
N ASP A 242 -19.17 3.70 -1.48
CA ASP A 242 -18.54 3.19 -2.71
C ASP A 242 -17.03 3.33 -2.64
N LEU A 243 -16.32 2.61 -3.51
CA LEU A 243 -14.88 2.70 -3.64
C LEU A 243 -14.48 3.65 -4.78
N TYR A 244 -13.53 4.52 -4.50
CA TYR A 244 -12.85 5.36 -5.49
C TYR A 244 -11.47 4.79 -5.82
N ASN A 245 -11.16 4.72 -7.10
CA ASN A 245 -9.84 4.33 -7.60
C ASN A 245 -9.17 5.49 -8.34
N PRO A 246 -8.16 6.15 -7.75
CA PRO A 246 -7.49 7.31 -8.35
C PRO A 246 -6.51 6.94 -9.49
N TRP A 247 -6.21 5.67 -9.71
CA TRP A 247 -5.09 5.23 -10.54
C TRP A 247 -5.40 5.12 -12.04
N TRP A 248 -6.68 5.13 -12.45
CA TRP A 248 -7.08 5.00 -13.84
C TRP A 248 -6.37 5.98 -14.79
N ASP A 249 -6.37 7.26 -14.42
CA ASP A 249 -5.79 8.30 -15.25
C ASP A 249 -4.27 8.31 -15.16
N THR A 250 -3.70 7.79 -14.09
CA THR A 250 -2.26 7.59 -13.93
C THR A 250 -1.76 6.58 -14.96
N LEU A 251 -2.42 5.41 -15.07
CA LEU A 251 -2.07 4.40 -16.06
C LEU A 251 -2.30 4.91 -17.50
N LYS A 252 -3.41 5.59 -17.75
CA LYS A 252 -3.69 6.19 -19.08
C LYS A 252 -2.64 7.21 -19.52
N LYS A 253 -1.97 7.88 -18.60
CA LYS A 253 -0.84 8.77 -18.86
C LYS A 253 0.48 8.04 -19.07
N GLY A 254 0.47 6.71 -19.07
CA GLY A 254 1.66 5.88 -19.28
C GLY A 254 2.51 5.63 -18.05
N TYR A 255 1.99 5.86 -16.85
CA TYR A 255 2.67 5.55 -15.59
C TYR A 255 2.08 4.29 -14.95
N GLY A 256 2.94 3.40 -14.49
CA GLY A 256 2.58 2.17 -13.81
C GLY A 256 3.56 1.81 -12.71
N THR A 257 3.30 0.71 -12.04
CA THR A 257 4.11 0.21 -10.93
C THR A 257 4.96 -1.00 -11.33
N LEU A 258 4.54 -1.76 -12.33
CA LEU A 258 5.26 -2.91 -12.88
C LEU A 258 5.39 -2.77 -14.39
N MET A 259 6.53 -3.14 -14.96
CA MET A 259 6.70 -3.17 -16.42
C MET A 259 6.83 -4.62 -16.93
N TYR A 260 5.93 -4.99 -17.83
CA TYR A 260 5.94 -6.30 -18.48
C TYR A 260 5.88 -6.17 -19.99
N LYS A 261 6.80 -6.86 -20.71
CA LYS A 261 6.93 -6.81 -22.20
C LYS A 261 6.88 -5.39 -22.77
N GLY A 262 7.59 -4.44 -22.13
CA GLY A 262 7.69 -3.05 -22.56
C GLY A 262 6.48 -2.17 -22.25
N LYS A 263 5.48 -2.68 -21.53
CA LYS A 263 4.27 -1.94 -21.15
C LYS A 263 4.17 -1.79 -19.63
N TRP A 264 3.79 -0.61 -19.18
CA TRP A 264 3.44 -0.36 -17.79
C TRP A 264 2.08 -0.96 -17.45
N ASN A 265 2.03 -1.69 -16.35
CA ASN A 265 0.81 -2.07 -15.64
C ASN A 265 0.79 -1.33 -14.29
N LEU A 266 -0.39 -1.13 -13.73
CA LEU A 266 -0.56 -0.49 -12.44
C LEU A 266 -1.29 -1.47 -11.50
N PHE A 267 -0.54 -2.47 -11.00
CA PHE A 267 -1.05 -3.53 -10.15
C PHE A 267 -1.09 -3.15 -8.69
N ASP A 268 -0.16 -2.31 -8.27
CA ASP A 268 -0.06 -1.81 -6.89
C ASP A 268 -0.98 -0.61 -6.74
N GLN A 269 -2.14 -0.84 -6.12
CA GLN A 269 -3.20 0.16 -6.04
C GLN A 269 -3.59 0.42 -4.59
N ILE A 270 -4.02 1.65 -4.32
CA ILE A 270 -4.67 2.07 -3.08
C ILE A 270 -6.00 2.70 -3.46
N VAL A 271 -7.09 2.01 -3.14
CA VAL A 271 -8.47 2.47 -3.35
C VAL A 271 -9.15 2.69 -2.00
N PHE A 272 -10.17 3.53 -1.94
CA PHE A 272 -10.75 3.89 -0.66
C PHE A 272 -12.22 4.30 -0.77
N THR A 273 -12.94 4.28 0.36
CA THR A 273 -14.34 4.65 0.43
C THR A 273 -14.58 6.14 0.18
N GLY A 274 -15.70 6.46 -0.46
CA GLY A 274 -16.02 7.80 -0.93
C GLY A 274 -16.19 8.85 0.17
N ASN A 275 -16.38 8.44 1.43
CA ASN A 275 -16.37 9.37 2.57
C ASN A 275 -15.01 10.03 2.82
N LEU A 276 -13.93 9.52 2.20
CA LEU A 276 -12.62 10.19 2.12
C LEU A 276 -12.57 11.26 0.99
N LEU A 277 -13.55 11.35 0.11
CA LEU A 277 -13.65 12.41 -0.89
C LEU A 277 -14.33 13.67 -0.29
N GLY A 278 -14.23 14.78 -1.03
CA GLY A 278 -14.86 16.05 -0.66
C GLY A 278 -13.87 17.10 -0.15
N THR A 279 -14.42 18.29 0.16
CA THR A 279 -13.66 19.51 0.51
C THR A 279 -13.72 19.86 1.99
N ASP A 280 -14.63 19.26 2.76
CA ASP A 280 -14.73 19.46 4.20
C ASP A 280 -13.54 18.80 4.92
N ARG A 281 -12.57 19.62 5.29
CA ARG A 281 -11.32 19.22 5.96
C ARG A 281 -11.47 19.08 7.49
N SER A 282 -12.64 19.25 8.05
CA SER A 282 -12.89 18.97 9.47
C SER A 282 -12.69 17.49 9.80
N THR A 283 -12.79 16.63 8.77
CA THR A 283 -12.46 15.21 8.82
C THR A 283 -11.37 14.87 7.80
N LEU A 284 -10.71 13.70 7.97
CA LEU A 284 -9.72 13.21 7.02
C LEU A 284 -10.30 13.11 5.62
N LYS A 285 -9.61 13.71 4.64
CA LYS A 285 -9.96 13.65 3.22
C LYS A 285 -8.76 13.30 2.36
N PHE A 286 -9.02 12.60 1.28
CA PHE A 286 -8.04 12.37 0.23
C PHE A 286 -7.55 13.70 -0.34
N TYR A 287 -6.23 13.84 -0.45
CA TYR A 287 -5.59 15.03 -0.98
C TYR A 287 -4.99 14.78 -2.36
N LYS A 288 -4.15 13.75 -2.47
CA LYS A 288 -3.50 13.35 -3.73
C LYS A 288 -2.94 11.93 -3.65
N HIS A 289 -2.50 11.42 -4.79
CA HIS A 289 -1.77 10.15 -4.90
C HIS A 289 -0.51 10.32 -5.73
N GLU A 290 0.43 9.39 -5.61
CA GLU A 290 1.62 9.30 -6.44
C GLU A 290 2.19 7.88 -6.48
N ILE A 291 2.91 7.56 -7.58
CA ILE A 291 3.83 6.43 -7.62
C ILE A 291 5.20 6.97 -7.18
N PHE A 292 5.80 6.38 -6.15
CA PHE A 292 7.13 6.76 -5.71
C PHE A 292 8.16 6.27 -6.73
N ARG A 293 8.79 7.21 -7.42
CA ARG A 293 9.76 6.96 -8.50
C ARG A 293 11.02 7.76 -8.23
N ARG A 294 12.18 7.08 -8.27
CA ARG A 294 13.50 7.70 -8.20
C ARG A 294 14.39 7.08 -9.26
N ASP A 295 15.28 7.85 -9.86
CA ASP A 295 16.13 7.40 -10.97
C ASP A 295 16.97 6.16 -10.65
N PHE A 296 17.40 6.00 -9.41
CA PHE A 296 18.18 4.86 -8.96
C PHE A 296 17.37 3.55 -8.90
N MET A 297 16.04 3.64 -8.85
CA MET A 297 15.14 2.48 -8.83
C MET A 297 14.96 1.83 -10.20
N PHE A 298 15.57 2.37 -11.25
CA PHE A 298 15.41 1.87 -12.62
C PHE A 298 16.70 1.26 -13.15
N GLN A 299 16.53 0.21 -13.95
CA GLN A 299 17.62 -0.39 -14.72
C GLN A 299 18.16 0.65 -15.72
N LYS A 300 19.46 0.90 -15.67
CA LYS A 300 20.11 1.97 -16.47
C LYS A 300 20.52 1.50 -17.86
N GLU A 301 20.79 0.20 -18.02
CA GLU A 301 21.41 -0.35 -19.21
C GLU A 301 20.76 -1.69 -19.62
N GLY A 302 21.13 -2.18 -20.81
CA GLY A 302 20.74 -3.48 -21.33
C GLY A 302 19.29 -3.55 -21.80
N LYS A 303 18.82 -4.77 -22.04
CA LYS A 303 17.49 -5.10 -22.59
C LYS A 303 16.34 -4.54 -21.74
N TYR A 304 16.54 -4.40 -20.45
CA TYR A 304 15.51 -3.96 -19.51
C TYR A 304 15.73 -2.52 -19.01
N LYS A 305 16.46 -1.70 -19.79
CA LYS A 305 16.62 -0.27 -19.49
C LYS A 305 15.26 0.40 -19.31
N GLY A 306 15.10 1.14 -18.22
CA GLY A 306 13.86 1.83 -17.84
C GLY A 306 12.83 0.97 -17.09
N TYR A 307 13.08 -0.33 -16.91
CA TYR A 307 12.29 -1.16 -16.00
C TYR A 307 12.69 -0.91 -14.54
N PRO A 308 11.81 -1.14 -13.57
CA PRO A 308 12.22 -1.19 -12.17
C PRO A 308 13.38 -2.17 -12.00
N LYS A 309 14.39 -1.74 -11.23
CA LYS A 309 15.60 -2.54 -10.98
C LYS A 309 15.31 -3.58 -9.90
N ARG A 310 14.96 -4.76 -10.34
CA ARG A 310 14.59 -5.87 -9.47
C ARG A 310 15.80 -6.50 -8.77
N THR A 311 15.54 -7.28 -7.75
CA THR A 311 16.53 -7.98 -6.93
C THR A 311 17.35 -8.96 -7.75
N GLN A 312 16.68 -9.76 -8.56
CA GLN A 312 17.28 -10.76 -9.44
C GLN A 312 16.38 -11.08 -10.64
N ALA A 313 16.94 -11.60 -11.72
CA ALA A 313 16.21 -12.05 -12.89
C ALA A 313 16.93 -13.21 -13.57
N GLY A 314 16.21 -14.31 -13.87
CA GLY A 314 16.77 -15.48 -14.57
C GLY A 314 18.01 -16.05 -13.89
N GLY A 315 18.03 -16.13 -12.57
CA GLY A 315 19.16 -16.62 -11.77
C GLY A 315 20.32 -15.61 -11.60
N VAL A 316 20.23 -14.42 -12.23
CA VAL A 316 21.28 -13.39 -12.13
C VAL A 316 20.93 -12.42 -11.01
N TRP A 317 21.88 -12.24 -10.08
CA TRP A 317 21.80 -11.24 -9.02
C TRP A 317 22.01 -9.83 -9.58
N LEU A 318 21.01 -8.96 -9.46
CA LEU A 318 21.04 -7.57 -9.96
C LEU A 318 21.25 -6.54 -8.85
N ASN A 319 21.13 -6.95 -7.59
CA ASN A 319 21.23 -6.08 -6.42
C ASN A 319 20.34 -4.83 -6.55
N GLY A 320 19.11 -5.04 -6.94
CA GLY A 320 18.10 -4.00 -7.08
C GLY A 320 17.21 -3.88 -5.86
N TYR A 321 16.03 -3.35 -6.08
CA TYR A 321 15.02 -3.05 -5.05
C TYR A 321 13.85 -4.01 -5.17
N SER A 322 12.96 -3.74 -6.12
CA SER A 322 11.81 -4.56 -6.47
C SER A 322 11.48 -4.37 -7.96
N ASP A 323 10.81 -5.33 -8.58
CA ASP A 323 10.22 -5.18 -9.90
C ASP A 323 8.92 -4.34 -9.89
N HIS A 324 8.49 -3.92 -8.69
CA HIS A 324 7.40 -2.99 -8.47
C HIS A 324 7.89 -1.62 -7.99
N LEU A 325 7.04 -0.61 -8.15
CA LEU A 325 7.23 0.73 -7.59
C LEU A 325 6.17 1.00 -6.52
N PRO A 326 6.53 1.63 -5.38
CA PRO A 326 5.58 1.93 -4.32
C PRO A 326 4.50 2.92 -4.77
N THR A 327 3.29 2.75 -4.25
CA THR A 327 2.17 3.70 -4.38
C THR A 327 1.90 4.40 -3.05
N ILE A 328 1.47 5.65 -3.13
CA ILE A 328 1.20 6.48 -1.96
C ILE A 328 -0.08 7.29 -2.18
N ILE A 329 -0.93 7.37 -1.17
CA ILE A 329 -1.97 8.37 -1.06
C ILE A 329 -1.70 9.29 0.12
N TYR A 330 -2.15 10.53 0.00
CA TYR A 330 -2.08 11.54 1.07
C TYR A 330 -3.49 11.88 1.55
N LEU A 331 -3.64 11.95 2.85
CA LEU A 331 -4.86 12.38 3.54
C LEU A 331 -4.58 13.69 4.26
N ILE A 332 -5.55 14.58 4.26
CA ILE A 332 -5.44 15.91 4.87
C ILE A 332 -6.60 16.15 5.84
N LYS A 333 -6.30 16.78 6.97
CA LYS A 333 -7.30 17.20 7.97
C LYS A 333 -6.94 18.58 8.50
N GLU A 334 -7.95 19.44 8.72
CA GLU A 334 -7.81 20.69 9.44
C GLU A 334 -7.52 20.39 10.92
N VAL A 335 -6.55 21.05 11.49
CA VAL A 335 -6.17 20.94 12.91
C VAL A 335 -6.40 22.29 13.59
N LYS A 336 -6.85 22.22 14.84
CA LYS A 336 -7.11 23.40 15.67
C LYS A 336 -5.81 24.01 16.17
#